data_817ca91fec45c13ce946ceccaabf117a
#
_entry.id   817ca91fec45c13ce946ceccaabf117a
#
_cell.length_a   1.000
_cell.length_b   1.000
_cell.length_c   1.000
_cell.angle_alpha   90.00
_cell.angle_beta   90.00
_cell.angle_gamma   90.00
#
_symmetry.space_group_name_H-M   'P 1'
#
loop_
_entity.id
_entity.type
_entity.pdbx_description
1 polymer ?
#
loop_
_entity_poly.entity_id
_entity_poly.type
_entity_poly.pdbx_seq_one_letter_code
_entity_poly.pdbx_strand_id
1 'polypeptide(L)'
;MMNSEWLLGPTRQLQPSQRTEIWLADISGGPAELVYTSRTILLEAPNWAPDGRGLLLNGDGLLWRLDLDTDRLSQVALEGVPPLNNDHVVDAARGLIYMSTNDGHIWTAPMGGGPGSRITHDASRYHFLHGISPDGTTLAFVELPAGDFTAAGQLALVAATGGDTRYPDAGSKHLDGPEYSPDGAWLYVNTEEFGTQPGHAQLARVAAEGGRLEQLVVSETVDWFPHLSPNGEFATYVSFPIGTRGHPADLDVEVRLVRTTDWSTPIARYPLFGGQGTINVNSWSPDSRRFAFVAYPINA
;
A
#
# COMPACT_ATOMS: atom_id res chain seq x y z
N MET A 1 16.67 1.20 28.27
CA MET A 1 16.16 -0.08 27.75
C MET A 1 15.06 0.29 26.79
N MET A 2 15.31 0.23 25.46
CA MET A 2 14.26 0.37 24.47
C MET A 2 13.35 -0.86 24.62
N ASN A 3 12.05 -0.61 24.74
CA ASN A 3 11.09 -1.71 24.78
C ASN A 3 11.25 -2.51 23.47
N SER A 4 11.46 -3.82 23.61
CA SER A 4 11.63 -4.79 22.51
C SER A 4 10.37 -5.01 21.67
N GLU A 5 9.34 -4.16 21.82
CA GLU A 5 8.02 -4.29 21.20
C GLU A 5 7.88 -3.54 19.87
N TRP A 6 8.87 -2.69 19.49
CA TRP A 6 8.75 -1.82 18.32
C TRP A 6 9.95 -1.97 17.38
N LEU A 7 9.97 -3.06 16.61
CA LEU A 7 11.08 -3.37 15.70
C LEU A 7 11.18 -2.36 14.54
N LEU A 8 10.05 -1.78 14.09
CA LEU A 8 10.00 -0.83 12.98
C LEU A 8 10.01 0.64 13.41
N GLY A 9 10.19 0.93 14.70
CA GLY A 9 10.19 2.29 15.23
C GLY A 9 8.78 2.81 15.56
N PRO A 10 8.66 4.08 16.00
CA PRO A 10 7.37 4.68 16.33
C PRO A 10 6.52 4.90 15.07
N THR A 11 5.20 4.79 15.22
CA THR A 11 4.26 5.16 14.16
C THR A 11 4.42 6.62 13.76
N ARG A 12 4.29 6.90 12.47
CA ARG A 12 4.33 8.25 11.93
C ARG A 12 3.18 9.08 12.52
N GLN A 13 3.42 10.35 12.80
CA GLN A 13 2.45 11.30 13.35
C GLN A 13 2.46 12.60 12.55
N LEU A 14 1.37 13.36 12.62
CA LEU A 14 1.30 14.69 12.02
C LEU A 14 2.37 15.61 12.62
N GLN A 15 3.07 16.34 11.76
CA GLN A 15 3.96 17.42 12.16
C GLN A 15 3.15 18.65 12.62
N PRO A 16 3.76 19.58 13.36
CA PRO A 16 3.12 20.85 13.66
C PRO A 16 2.57 21.55 12.39
N SER A 17 1.33 22.01 12.44
CA SER A 17 0.60 22.62 11.30
C SER A 17 0.30 21.72 10.11
N GLN A 18 0.67 20.44 10.15
CA GLN A 18 0.29 19.45 9.15
C GLN A 18 -1.13 18.95 9.40
N ARG A 19 -1.79 18.51 8.35
CA ARG A 19 -3.08 17.83 8.41
C ARG A 19 -3.13 16.68 7.42
N THR A 20 -3.96 15.71 7.70
CA THR A 20 -4.36 14.70 6.73
C THR A 20 -5.54 15.21 5.91
N GLU A 21 -5.49 15.08 4.60
CA GLU A 21 -6.62 15.30 3.69
C GLU A 21 -6.87 14.05 2.88
N ILE A 22 -8.09 13.50 2.94
CA ILE A 22 -8.50 12.33 2.16
C ILE A 22 -9.29 12.82 0.95
N TRP A 23 -8.83 12.43 -0.22
CA TRP A 23 -9.35 12.83 -1.51
C TRP A 23 -9.90 11.63 -2.28
N LEU A 24 -10.99 11.84 -3.02
CA LEU A 24 -11.53 10.88 -3.98
C LEU A 24 -11.41 11.45 -5.40
N ALA A 25 -11.00 10.60 -6.33
CA ALA A 25 -11.03 10.90 -7.75
C ALA A 25 -11.71 9.78 -8.52
N ASP A 26 -12.13 10.06 -9.74
CA ASP A 26 -12.80 9.10 -10.61
C ASP A 26 -12.02 8.82 -11.90
N ILE A 27 -12.43 7.77 -12.62
CA ILE A 27 -11.81 7.31 -13.85
C ILE A 27 -11.92 8.30 -15.02
N SER A 28 -12.73 9.36 -14.94
CA SER A 28 -12.81 10.39 -15.96
C SER A 28 -11.59 11.33 -15.97
N GLY A 29 -10.80 11.31 -14.86
CA GLY A 29 -9.66 12.18 -14.69
C GLY A 29 -10.03 13.63 -14.37
N GLY A 30 -11.25 13.88 -13.89
CA GLY A 30 -11.69 15.17 -13.39
C GLY A 30 -11.02 15.60 -12.08
N PRO A 31 -11.38 16.76 -11.53
CA PRO A 31 -10.87 17.23 -10.25
C PRO A 31 -11.19 16.23 -9.13
N ALA A 32 -10.24 16.02 -8.23
CA ALA A 32 -10.49 15.23 -7.01
C ALA A 32 -11.35 16.01 -6.02
N GLU A 33 -12.14 15.29 -5.24
CA GLU A 33 -13.01 15.81 -4.18
C GLU A 33 -12.37 15.58 -2.81
N LEU A 34 -12.26 16.62 -1.98
CA LEU A 34 -11.84 16.51 -0.59
C LEU A 34 -13.02 16.00 0.24
N VAL A 35 -12.89 14.77 0.80
CA VAL A 35 -13.99 14.15 1.56
C VAL A 35 -13.76 14.14 3.06
N TYR A 36 -12.51 14.27 3.53
CA TYR A 36 -12.24 14.30 4.97
C TYR A 36 -10.95 15.05 5.29
N THR A 37 -10.91 15.70 6.46
CA THR A 37 -9.70 16.34 6.99
C THR A 37 -9.53 15.99 8.47
N SER A 38 -8.32 15.54 8.84
CA SER A 38 -7.89 15.38 10.24
C SER A 38 -6.72 16.29 10.55
N ARG A 39 -6.79 16.95 11.73
CA ARG A 39 -5.69 17.74 12.31
C ARG A 39 -5.09 17.10 13.56
N THR A 40 -5.56 15.92 13.92
CA THR A 40 -5.20 15.23 15.16
C THR A 40 -4.65 13.84 14.92
N ILE A 41 -5.03 13.20 13.82
CA ILE A 41 -4.60 11.84 13.48
C ILE A 41 -4.00 11.87 12.08
N LEU A 42 -2.80 11.33 11.93
CA LEU A 42 -2.20 11.06 10.62
C LEU A 42 -2.85 9.79 10.09
N LEU A 43 -3.73 9.93 9.10
CA LEU A 43 -4.36 8.79 8.42
C LEU A 43 -3.60 8.48 7.15
N GLU A 44 -3.38 7.19 6.88
CA GLU A 44 -2.56 6.68 5.77
C GLU A 44 -3.26 5.54 5.05
N ALA A 45 -2.83 5.26 3.81
CA ALA A 45 -3.13 4.03 3.10
C ALA A 45 -4.65 3.75 3.01
N PRO A 46 -5.41 4.57 2.26
CA PRO A 46 -6.86 4.42 2.17
C PRO A 46 -7.21 3.18 1.34
N ASN A 47 -7.79 2.16 1.98
CA ASN A 47 -8.31 0.98 1.31
C ASN A 47 -9.84 1.03 1.31
N TRP A 48 -10.48 0.84 0.17
CA TRP A 48 -11.93 0.91 0.08
C TRP A 48 -12.59 -0.29 0.77
N ALA A 49 -13.53 0.00 1.67
CA ALA A 49 -14.32 -1.06 2.29
C ALA A 49 -15.17 -1.79 1.26
N PRO A 50 -15.36 -3.13 1.35
CA PRO A 50 -16.08 -3.91 0.35
C PRO A 50 -17.55 -3.52 0.14
N ASP A 51 -18.16 -2.85 1.11
CA ASP A 51 -19.54 -2.33 1.00
C ASP A 51 -19.63 -1.06 0.13
N GLY A 52 -18.50 -0.52 -0.33
CA GLY A 52 -18.44 0.68 -1.16
C GLY A 52 -18.78 1.98 -0.44
N ARG A 53 -18.99 1.97 0.90
CA ARG A 53 -19.49 3.10 1.69
C ARG A 53 -18.46 3.71 2.63
N GLY A 54 -17.24 3.21 2.63
CA GLY A 54 -16.21 3.73 3.52
C GLY A 54 -14.80 3.34 3.13
N LEU A 55 -13.85 3.93 3.84
CA LEU A 55 -12.42 3.63 3.71
C LEU A 55 -11.90 3.04 5.02
N LEU A 56 -11.04 2.03 4.90
CA LEU A 56 -10.19 1.55 5.97
C LEU A 56 -8.85 2.27 5.85
N LEU A 57 -8.32 2.75 6.97
CA LEU A 57 -7.12 3.56 7.01
C LEU A 57 -6.26 3.17 8.22
N ASN A 58 -4.96 3.28 8.08
CA ASN A 58 -4.05 3.23 9.22
C ASN A 58 -3.90 4.63 9.83
N GLY A 59 -3.70 4.70 11.14
CA GLY A 59 -3.42 5.96 11.83
C GLY A 59 -3.02 5.71 13.27
N ASP A 60 -1.93 6.31 13.73
CA ASP A 60 -1.39 6.17 15.09
C ASP A 60 -1.19 4.70 15.53
N GLY A 61 -0.86 3.80 14.59
CA GLY A 61 -0.72 2.36 14.84
C GLY A 61 -2.05 1.60 14.99
N LEU A 62 -3.17 2.24 14.66
CA LEU A 62 -4.52 1.69 14.78
C LEU A 62 -5.18 1.57 13.40
N LEU A 63 -6.21 0.75 13.33
CA LEU A 63 -7.09 0.67 12.17
C LEU A 63 -8.30 1.58 12.37
N TRP A 64 -8.61 2.37 11.36
CA TRP A 64 -9.74 3.29 11.35
C TRP A 64 -10.67 2.99 10.18
N ARG A 65 -11.96 3.29 10.36
CA ARG A 65 -12.95 3.31 9.29
C ARG A 65 -13.55 4.70 9.16
N LEU A 66 -13.44 5.28 7.98
CA LEU A 66 -14.16 6.50 7.58
C LEU A 66 -15.42 6.09 6.83
N ASP A 67 -16.57 6.47 7.33
CA ASP A 67 -17.86 6.33 6.64
C ASP A 67 -18.05 7.53 5.71
N LEU A 68 -18.19 7.28 4.42
CA LEU A 68 -18.25 8.34 3.38
C LEU A 68 -19.62 9.00 3.26
N ASP A 69 -20.68 8.39 3.84
CA ASP A 69 -22.02 9.00 3.82
C ASP A 69 -22.23 9.99 4.98
N THR A 70 -21.49 9.80 6.08
CA THR A 70 -21.68 10.55 7.33
C THR A 70 -20.44 11.30 7.79
N ASP A 71 -19.31 11.18 7.08
CA ASP A 71 -17.98 11.72 7.43
C ASP A 71 -17.49 11.28 8.81
N ARG A 72 -18.03 10.17 9.31
CA ARG A 72 -17.65 9.67 10.65
C ARG A 72 -16.43 8.79 10.58
N LEU A 73 -15.37 9.22 11.27
CA LEU A 73 -14.19 8.40 11.55
C LEU A 73 -14.40 7.61 12.86
N SER A 74 -14.20 6.29 12.81
CA SER A 74 -14.29 5.41 13.98
C SER A 74 -13.14 4.41 13.99
N GLN A 75 -12.60 4.13 15.17
CA GLN A 75 -11.59 3.10 15.35
C GLN A 75 -12.20 1.71 15.19
N VAL A 76 -11.51 0.83 14.47
CA VAL A 76 -11.79 -0.60 14.43
C VAL A 76 -11.00 -1.27 15.56
N ALA A 77 -11.70 -1.83 16.55
CA ALA A 77 -11.06 -2.41 17.73
C ALA A 77 -10.44 -3.77 17.39
N LEU A 78 -9.12 -3.84 17.30
CA LEU A 78 -8.35 -5.08 17.11
C LEU A 78 -7.82 -5.56 18.46
N GLU A 79 -8.00 -6.85 18.75
CA GLU A 79 -7.60 -7.45 20.03
C GLU A 79 -6.31 -8.26 19.84
N GLY A 80 -5.28 -7.99 20.63
CA GLY A 80 -4.02 -8.73 20.62
C GLY A 80 -3.13 -8.49 19.39
N VAL A 81 -3.50 -7.55 18.51
CA VAL A 81 -2.70 -7.14 17.34
C VAL A 81 -1.73 -6.02 17.77
N PRO A 82 -0.43 -6.14 17.46
CA PRO A 82 0.52 -5.06 17.69
C PRO A 82 0.15 -3.81 16.88
N PRO A 83 0.74 -2.65 17.20
CA PRO A 83 0.53 -1.46 16.39
C PRO A 83 0.84 -1.68 14.92
N LEU A 84 -0.04 -1.17 14.07
CA LEU A 84 0.04 -1.32 12.62
C LEU A 84 1.08 -0.37 12.04
N ASN A 85 1.69 -0.80 10.93
CA ASN A 85 2.27 0.11 9.96
C ASN A 85 1.18 0.56 8.97
N ASN A 86 1.50 1.03 7.78
CA ASN A 86 0.52 1.50 6.79
C ASN A 86 0.18 0.50 5.68
N ASP A 87 0.56 -0.78 5.82
CA ASP A 87 0.29 -1.79 4.81
C ASP A 87 -0.79 -2.75 5.28
N HIS A 88 -1.87 -2.86 4.53
CA HIS A 88 -2.95 -3.80 4.81
C HIS A 88 -3.70 -4.18 3.53
N VAL A 89 -4.31 -5.36 3.52
CA VAL A 89 -5.17 -5.82 2.42
C VAL A 89 -6.46 -6.42 2.96
N VAL A 90 -7.53 -6.33 2.18
CA VAL A 90 -8.86 -6.77 2.56
C VAL A 90 -9.24 -8.05 1.81
N ASP A 91 -9.65 -9.09 2.54
CA ASP A 91 -10.35 -10.25 2.00
C ASP A 91 -11.86 -10.07 2.20
N ALA A 92 -12.49 -9.48 1.19
CA ALA A 92 -13.92 -9.20 1.21
C ALA A 92 -14.76 -10.47 1.35
N ALA A 93 -14.33 -11.56 0.71
CA ALA A 93 -15.08 -12.82 0.69
C ALA A 93 -15.14 -13.50 2.07
N ARG A 94 -14.07 -13.35 2.86
CA ARG A 94 -13.98 -13.94 4.21
C ARG A 94 -14.25 -12.93 5.33
N GLY A 95 -14.40 -11.64 5.00
CA GLY A 95 -14.58 -10.56 5.97
C GLY A 95 -13.35 -10.35 6.86
N LEU A 96 -12.15 -10.60 6.32
CA LEU A 96 -10.88 -10.49 7.02
C LEU A 96 -10.07 -9.29 6.50
N ILE A 97 -9.22 -8.77 7.35
CA ILE A 97 -8.16 -7.85 7.00
C ILE A 97 -6.82 -8.46 7.41
N TYR A 98 -5.82 -8.35 6.53
CA TYR A 98 -4.44 -8.71 6.80
C TYR A 98 -3.62 -7.43 6.89
N MET A 99 -2.68 -7.35 7.81
CA MET A 99 -1.98 -6.12 8.17
C MET A 99 -0.53 -6.41 8.51
N SER A 100 0.39 -5.57 8.05
CA SER A 100 1.74 -5.52 8.61
C SER A 100 1.72 -4.75 9.92
N THR A 101 2.49 -5.21 10.88
CA THR A 101 2.57 -4.63 12.22
C THR A 101 3.99 -4.25 12.60
N ASN A 102 4.13 -3.37 13.59
CA ASN A 102 5.44 -2.87 14.04
C ASN A 102 6.31 -3.92 14.74
N ASP A 103 5.79 -5.13 14.97
CA ASP A 103 6.59 -6.29 15.39
C ASP A 103 7.30 -6.99 14.21
N GLY A 104 7.13 -6.47 12.98
CA GLY A 104 7.76 -6.99 11.75
C GLY A 104 7.02 -8.17 11.12
N HIS A 105 5.80 -8.47 11.57
CA HIS A 105 5.02 -9.60 11.10
C HIS A 105 3.70 -9.20 10.42
N ILE A 106 3.15 -10.13 9.66
CA ILE A 106 1.79 -10.03 9.12
C ILE A 106 0.81 -10.67 10.09
N TRP A 107 -0.28 -9.96 10.36
CA TRP A 107 -1.40 -10.38 11.19
C TRP A 107 -2.70 -10.35 10.41
N THR A 108 -3.70 -11.09 10.88
CA THR A 108 -5.07 -11.04 10.38
C THR A 108 -6.05 -10.86 11.51
N ALA A 109 -7.20 -10.22 11.20
CA ALA A 109 -8.32 -10.07 12.12
C ALA A 109 -9.64 -9.95 11.33
N PRO A 110 -10.81 -10.10 11.97
CA PRO A 110 -12.07 -9.71 11.34
C PRO A 110 -12.04 -8.22 10.96
N MET A 111 -12.49 -7.89 9.75
CA MET A 111 -12.48 -6.52 9.22
C MET A 111 -13.33 -5.55 10.07
N GLY A 112 -14.34 -6.06 10.78
CA GLY A 112 -15.18 -5.29 11.71
C GLY A 112 -14.60 -5.17 13.13
N GLY A 113 -13.40 -5.69 13.38
CA GLY A 113 -12.78 -5.75 14.71
C GLY A 113 -12.89 -7.11 15.38
N GLY A 114 -12.08 -7.33 16.41
CA GLY A 114 -12.03 -8.57 17.19
C GLY A 114 -10.62 -9.13 17.31
N PRO A 115 -10.47 -10.40 17.71
CA PRO A 115 -9.18 -11.02 17.99
C PRO A 115 -8.34 -11.19 16.72
N GLY A 116 -7.06 -10.81 16.81
CA GLY A 116 -6.08 -11.01 15.75
C GLY A 116 -5.30 -12.31 15.90
N SER A 117 -4.74 -12.75 14.78
CA SER A 117 -3.85 -13.91 14.71
C SER A 117 -2.65 -13.59 13.83
N ARG A 118 -1.46 -14.02 14.24
CA ARG A 118 -0.24 -13.81 13.48
C ARG A 118 -0.11 -14.84 12.35
N ILE A 119 0.29 -14.39 11.17
CA ILE A 119 0.44 -15.21 9.96
C ILE A 119 1.91 -15.59 9.73
N THR A 120 2.84 -14.63 9.84
CA THR A 120 4.28 -14.87 9.61
C THR A 120 5.02 -15.00 10.94
N HIS A 121 6.09 -15.84 10.98
CA HIS A 121 6.75 -16.20 12.24
C HIS A 121 8.28 -16.09 12.20
N ASP A 122 8.89 -15.80 11.05
CA ASP A 122 10.35 -15.65 10.95
C ASP A 122 10.80 -14.30 11.51
N ALA A 123 11.30 -14.33 12.75
CA ALA A 123 11.80 -13.12 13.42
C ALA A 123 13.14 -12.58 12.85
N SER A 124 13.77 -13.30 11.92
CA SER A 124 14.95 -12.81 11.22
C SER A 124 14.61 -11.91 10.02
N ARG A 125 13.32 -11.71 9.73
CA ARG A 125 12.79 -10.96 8.61
C ARG A 125 11.74 -9.93 9.04
N TYR A 126 11.64 -8.84 8.29
CA TYR A 126 10.48 -7.94 8.27
C TYR A 126 9.59 -8.26 7.08
N HIS A 127 8.27 -8.19 7.28
CA HIS A 127 7.27 -8.59 6.29
C HIS A 127 6.35 -7.40 6.01
N PHE A 128 6.42 -6.84 4.81
CA PHE A 128 5.62 -5.69 4.36
C PHE A 128 4.57 -6.17 3.36
N LEU A 129 3.31 -6.17 3.80
CA LEU A 129 2.18 -6.75 3.06
C LEU A 129 1.61 -5.77 2.05
N HIS A 130 1.46 -6.21 0.79
CA HIS A 130 0.88 -5.36 -0.25
C HIS A 130 -0.23 -6.04 -1.06
N GLY A 131 -0.29 -7.36 -1.12
CA GLY A 131 -1.25 -8.04 -1.99
C GLY A 131 -1.87 -9.30 -1.39
N ILE A 132 -3.05 -9.63 -1.89
CA ILE A 132 -3.73 -10.90 -1.67
C ILE A 132 -4.21 -11.42 -3.02
N SER A 133 -4.08 -12.74 -3.26
CA SER A 133 -4.59 -13.35 -4.48
C SER A 133 -6.12 -13.21 -4.60
N PRO A 134 -6.71 -13.13 -5.79
CA PRO A 134 -8.16 -12.92 -5.96
C PRO A 134 -9.02 -14.00 -5.30
N ASP A 135 -8.50 -15.21 -5.15
CA ASP A 135 -9.17 -16.30 -4.43
C ASP A 135 -8.99 -16.22 -2.90
N GLY A 136 -8.20 -15.23 -2.40
CA GLY A 136 -7.93 -14.99 -0.99
C GLY A 136 -7.06 -16.07 -0.33
N THR A 137 -6.32 -16.87 -1.10
CA THR A 137 -5.55 -17.99 -0.53
C THR A 137 -4.07 -17.69 -0.31
N THR A 138 -3.52 -16.65 -0.98
CA THR A 138 -2.08 -16.33 -0.95
C THR A 138 -1.87 -14.84 -0.71
N LEU A 139 -1.00 -14.50 0.23
CA LEU A 139 -0.53 -13.15 0.49
C LEU A 139 0.76 -12.90 -0.28
N ALA A 140 0.90 -11.72 -0.89
CA ALA A 140 2.12 -11.23 -1.51
C ALA A 140 2.68 -10.06 -0.69
N PHE A 141 3.95 -10.14 -0.37
CA PHE A 141 4.61 -9.18 0.50
C PHE A 141 6.09 -9.05 0.16
N VAL A 142 6.73 -8.06 0.76
CA VAL A 142 8.18 -7.86 0.64
C VAL A 142 8.85 -8.27 1.93
N GLU A 143 9.95 -8.99 1.82
CA GLU A 143 10.81 -9.30 2.94
C GLU A 143 12.11 -8.51 2.91
N LEU A 144 12.53 -8.08 4.09
CA LEU A 144 13.86 -7.53 4.37
C LEU A 144 14.49 -8.30 5.54
N PRO A 145 15.83 -8.42 5.61
CA PRO A 145 16.50 -8.88 6.83
C PRO A 145 16.13 -7.96 8.02
N ALA A 146 15.76 -8.55 9.15
CA ALA A 146 15.42 -7.77 10.33
C ALA A 146 16.61 -6.89 10.78
N GLY A 147 16.35 -5.59 10.98
CA GLY A 147 17.36 -4.59 11.35
C GLY A 147 18.15 -3.98 10.18
N ASP A 148 17.88 -4.38 8.92
CA ASP A 148 18.55 -3.81 7.75
C ASP A 148 17.56 -3.29 6.72
N PHE A 149 17.20 -2.01 6.82
CA PHE A 149 16.37 -1.30 5.85
C PHE A 149 17.12 -0.85 4.59
N THR A 150 18.42 -1.14 4.49
CA THR A 150 19.23 -0.84 3.30
C THR A 150 19.34 -2.03 2.35
N ALA A 151 18.94 -3.21 2.80
CA ALA A 151 18.89 -4.40 1.97
C ALA A 151 17.83 -4.26 0.87
N ALA A 152 18.04 -4.96 -0.24
CA ALA A 152 17.04 -5.06 -1.29
C ALA A 152 15.81 -5.83 -0.79
N GLY A 153 14.62 -5.27 -1.01
CA GLY A 153 13.36 -5.96 -0.77
C GLY A 153 13.21 -7.13 -1.72
N GLN A 154 12.73 -8.26 -1.22
CA GLN A 154 12.53 -9.49 -1.97
C GLN A 154 11.04 -9.86 -1.99
N LEU A 155 10.53 -10.22 -3.17
CA LEU A 155 9.16 -10.76 -3.31
C LEU A 155 9.03 -12.08 -2.54
N ALA A 156 8.00 -12.15 -1.71
CA ALA A 156 7.67 -13.32 -0.92
C ALA A 156 6.16 -13.61 -0.95
N LEU A 157 5.81 -14.89 -0.95
CA LEU A 157 4.43 -15.37 -0.94
C LEU A 157 4.24 -16.36 0.21
N VAL A 158 3.11 -16.25 0.90
CA VAL A 158 2.70 -17.20 1.95
C VAL A 158 1.21 -17.52 1.82
N ALA A 159 0.79 -18.71 2.22
CA ALA A 159 -0.64 -18.98 2.33
C ALA A 159 -1.30 -18.00 3.30
N ALA A 160 -2.52 -17.53 3.01
CA ALA A 160 -3.25 -16.61 3.87
C ALA A 160 -3.55 -17.16 5.27
N THR A 161 -3.39 -18.48 5.45
CA THR A 161 -3.48 -19.19 6.74
C THR A 161 -2.11 -19.36 7.43
N GLY A 162 -1.03 -18.84 6.87
CA GLY A 162 0.35 -19.05 7.32
C GLY A 162 0.99 -20.30 6.72
N GLY A 163 2.22 -20.58 7.10
CA GLY A 163 3.01 -21.70 6.61
C GLY A 163 4.34 -21.26 6.00
N ASP A 164 4.87 -22.09 5.10
CA ASP A 164 6.16 -21.84 4.48
C ASP A 164 6.11 -20.71 3.45
N THR A 165 7.08 -19.80 3.50
CA THR A 165 7.24 -18.72 2.54
C THR A 165 7.86 -19.24 1.24
N ARG A 166 7.31 -18.83 0.11
CA ARG A 166 7.86 -19.07 -1.23
C ARG A 166 8.45 -17.78 -1.78
N TYR A 167 9.51 -17.89 -2.58
CA TYR A 167 10.22 -16.76 -3.17
C TYR A 167 10.22 -16.91 -4.69
N PRO A 168 9.19 -16.40 -5.39
CA PRO A 168 9.19 -16.38 -6.85
C PRO A 168 10.35 -15.56 -7.39
N ASP A 169 10.93 -16.00 -8.51
CA ASP A 169 11.94 -15.19 -9.19
C ASP A 169 11.29 -13.89 -9.71
N ALA A 170 11.81 -12.76 -9.29
CA ALA A 170 11.35 -11.44 -9.68
C ALA A 170 12.52 -10.44 -9.81
N GLY A 171 13.66 -10.92 -10.31
CA GLY A 171 14.88 -10.14 -10.45
C GLY A 171 15.76 -10.16 -9.19
N SER A 172 16.76 -9.30 -9.17
CA SER A 172 17.82 -9.32 -8.15
C SER A 172 17.98 -8.02 -7.39
N LYS A 173 17.36 -6.93 -7.85
CA LYS A 173 17.41 -5.63 -7.21
C LYS A 173 16.22 -5.41 -6.28
N HIS A 174 16.22 -4.27 -5.61
CA HIS A 174 15.10 -3.90 -4.75
C HIS A 174 13.77 -3.96 -5.49
N LEU A 175 12.77 -4.59 -4.85
CA LEU A 175 11.40 -4.72 -5.31
C LEU A 175 10.48 -4.43 -4.14
N ASP A 176 9.34 -3.76 -4.42
CA ASP A 176 8.33 -3.47 -3.43
C ASP A 176 6.91 -3.39 -4.04
N GLY A 177 5.89 -3.27 -3.19
CA GLY A 177 4.50 -3.06 -3.57
C GLY A 177 3.86 -4.18 -4.40
N PRO A 178 4.08 -5.49 -4.12
CA PRO A 178 3.51 -6.55 -4.93
C PRO A 178 1.99 -6.65 -4.79
N GLU A 179 1.27 -6.38 -5.88
CA GLU A 179 -0.18 -6.51 -5.95
C GLU A 179 -0.60 -7.49 -7.05
N TYR A 180 -1.53 -8.38 -6.74
CA TYR A 180 -2.08 -9.31 -7.74
C TYR A 180 -2.96 -8.59 -8.76
N SER A 181 -2.87 -9.01 -10.03
CA SER A 181 -3.90 -8.69 -11.02
C SER A 181 -5.25 -9.30 -10.62
N PRO A 182 -6.38 -8.73 -11.07
CA PRO A 182 -7.71 -9.26 -10.75
C PRO A 182 -7.97 -10.70 -11.22
N ASP A 183 -7.24 -11.16 -12.26
CA ASP A 183 -7.28 -12.55 -12.75
C ASP A 183 -6.29 -13.48 -12.05
N GLY A 184 -5.44 -12.93 -11.14
CA GLY A 184 -4.42 -13.67 -10.40
C GLY A 184 -3.21 -14.11 -11.21
N ALA A 185 -3.12 -13.77 -12.50
CA ALA A 185 -2.05 -14.23 -13.37
C ALA A 185 -0.72 -13.47 -13.16
N TRP A 186 -0.78 -12.24 -12.67
CA TRP A 186 0.36 -11.34 -12.54
C TRP A 186 0.47 -10.74 -11.14
N LEU A 187 1.71 -10.41 -10.76
CA LEU A 187 2.04 -9.51 -9.67
C LEU A 187 2.60 -8.21 -10.28
N TYR A 188 1.98 -7.09 -9.95
CA TYR A 188 2.44 -5.76 -10.28
C TYR A 188 3.31 -5.26 -9.13
N VAL A 189 4.42 -4.64 -9.47
CA VAL A 189 5.46 -4.26 -8.51
C VAL A 189 6.12 -2.96 -8.92
N ASN A 190 6.82 -2.31 -8.01
CA ASN A 190 7.87 -1.37 -8.36
C ASN A 190 9.23 -2.02 -8.09
N THR A 191 10.21 -1.75 -8.96
CA THR A 191 11.53 -2.35 -8.86
C THR A 191 12.63 -1.45 -9.43
N GLU A 192 13.82 -1.56 -8.87
CA GLU A 192 15.02 -0.91 -9.39
C GLU A 192 15.69 -1.70 -10.53
N GLU A 193 15.14 -2.83 -10.97
CA GLU A 193 15.77 -3.70 -11.98
C GLU A 193 16.05 -2.97 -13.30
N PHE A 194 15.19 -2.02 -13.68
CA PHE A 194 15.32 -1.22 -14.89
C PHE A 194 16.01 0.14 -14.66
N GLY A 195 16.25 0.50 -13.41
CA GLY A 195 16.88 1.76 -13.03
C GLY A 195 18.38 1.77 -13.35
N THR A 196 18.88 2.92 -13.84
CA THR A 196 20.30 3.16 -14.08
C THR A 196 20.99 3.85 -12.91
N GLN A 197 20.21 4.38 -11.95
CA GLN A 197 20.67 5.06 -10.75
C GLN A 197 20.12 4.32 -9.52
N PRO A 198 20.84 4.28 -8.40
CA PRO A 198 20.33 3.73 -7.14
C PRO A 198 19.05 4.46 -6.71
N GLY A 199 18.03 3.70 -6.32
CA GLY A 199 16.73 4.22 -5.91
C GLY A 199 15.77 4.55 -7.06
N HIS A 200 16.19 4.41 -8.32
CA HIS A 200 15.31 4.67 -9.47
C HIS A 200 14.36 3.48 -9.68
N ALA A 201 13.31 3.41 -8.86
CA ALA A 201 12.26 2.42 -9.00
C ALA A 201 11.32 2.75 -10.16
N GLN A 202 10.95 1.73 -10.92
CA GLN A 202 10.01 1.80 -12.04
C GLN A 202 8.96 0.71 -11.90
N LEU A 203 7.78 0.93 -12.45
CA LEU A 203 6.71 -0.05 -12.40
C LEU A 203 6.97 -1.20 -13.36
N ALA A 204 6.67 -2.40 -12.89
CA ALA A 204 6.82 -3.65 -13.63
C ALA A 204 5.73 -4.65 -13.24
N ARG A 205 5.66 -5.76 -13.96
CA ARG A 205 4.89 -6.93 -13.55
C ARG A 205 5.71 -8.20 -13.78
N VAL A 206 5.38 -9.22 -13.04
CA VAL A 206 5.92 -10.57 -13.18
C VAL A 206 4.78 -11.58 -13.10
N ALA A 207 4.89 -12.72 -13.75
CA ALA A 207 3.90 -13.79 -13.56
C ALA A 207 3.79 -14.17 -12.08
N ALA A 208 2.61 -14.51 -11.59
CA ALA A 208 2.39 -14.82 -10.17
C ALA A 208 3.28 -15.96 -9.64
N GLU A 209 3.69 -16.87 -10.53
CA GLU A 209 4.63 -17.96 -10.22
C GLU A 209 6.12 -17.55 -10.34
N GLY A 210 6.39 -16.30 -10.69
CA GLY A 210 7.74 -15.77 -10.90
C GLY A 210 8.20 -15.85 -12.35
N GLY A 211 9.36 -15.28 -12.63
CA GLY A 211 10.00 -15.27 -13.95
C GLY A 211 10.51 -13.90 -14.36
N ARG A 212 10.50 -13.63 -15.65
CA ARG A 212 11.01 -12.38 -16.19
C ARG A 212 10.08 -11.20 -15.84
N LEU A 213 10.66 -10.13 -15.28
CA LEU A 213 9.98 -8.85 -15.11
C LEU A 213 9.71 -8.18 -16.46
N GLU A 214 8.50 -7.64 -16.62
CA GLU A 214 8.08 -6.80 -17.74
C GLU A 214 7.94 -5.35 -17.25
N GLN A 215 8.78 -4.45 -17.77
CA GLN A 215 8.70 -3.03 -17.44
C GLN A 215 7.43 -2.41 -18.02
N LEU A 216 6.68 -1.67 -17.22
CA LEU A 216 5.42 -1.01 -17.60
C LEU A 216 5.61 0.49 -17.84
N VAL A 217 6.45 1.13 -17.07
CA VAL A 217 6.74 2.57 -17.14
C VAL A 217 8.22 2.78 -17.41
N VAL A 218 8.52 3.70 -18.34
CA VAL A 218 9.87 4.22 -18.56
C VAL A 218 9.81 5.73 -18.34
N SER A 219 10.32 6.20 -17.22
CA SER A 219 10.26 7.61 -16.82
C SER A 219 11.55 8.03 -16.12
N GLU A 220 11.75 9.34 -15.97
CA GLU A 220 12.83 9.89 -15.14
C GLU A 220 12.42 9.99 -13.67
N THR A 221 11.10 9.96 -13.39
CA THR A 221 10.53 9.96 -12.04
C THR A 221 10.71 8.61 -11.37
N VAL A 222 10.55 8.57 -10.06
CA VAL A 222 10.63 7.35 -9.25
C VAL A 222 9.21 6.92 -8.93
N ASP A 223 8.76 5.78 -9.47
CA ASP A 223 7.36 5.39 -9.50
C ASP A 223 7.10 4.18 -8.58
N TRP A 224 6.09 4.32 -7.69
CA TRP A 224 5.82 3.37 -6.60
C TRP A 224 4.35 2.96 -6.53
N PHE A 225 4.09 1.78 -5.97
CA PHE A 225 2.77 1.26 -5.58
C PHE A 225 1.75 1.24 -6.72
N PRO A 226 1.92 0.35 -7.72
CA PRO A 226 0.93 0.17 -8.79
C PRO A 226 -0.30 -0.55 -8.25
N HIS A 227 -1.46 0.11 -8.27
CA HIS A 227 -2.73 -0.43 -7.82
C HIS A 227 -3.73 -0.52 -8.95
N LEU A 228 -4.24 -1.73 -9.20
CA LEU A 228 -5.20 -1.97 -10.26
C LEU A 228 -6.64 -1.78 -9.78
N SER A 229 -7.48 -1.24 -10.68
CA SER A 229 -8.92 -1.28 -10.45
C SER A 229 -9.43 -2.73 -10.44
N PRO A 230 -10.51 -3.07 -9.69
CA PRO A 230 -11.06 -4.43 -9.64
C PRO A 230 -11.40 -5.04 -10.99
N ASN A 231 -11.78 -4.22 -12.00
CA ASN A 231 -12.02 -4.69 -13.37
C ASN A 231 -10.76 -4.81 -14.24
N GLY A 232 -9.59 -4.41 -13.71
CA GLY A 232 -8.31 -4.49 -14.41
C GLY A 232 -8.10 -3.49 -15.54
N GLU A 233 -9.02 -2.53 -15.78
CA GLU A 233 -8.93 -1.59 -16.90
C GLU A 233 -8.06 -0.37 -16.59
N PHE A 234 -7.97 0.01 -15.32
CA PHE A 234 -7.25 1.19 -14.86
C PHE A 234 -6.24 0.83 -13.78
N ALA A 235 -5.27 1.70 -13.59
CA ALA A 235 -4.36 1.63 -12.47
C ALA A 235 -4.03 3.03 -11.95
N THR A 236 -3.65 3.09 -10.68
CA THR A 236 -3.05 4.26 -10.04
C THR A 236 -1.67 3.92 -9.51
N TYR A 237 -0.81 4.92 -9.43
CA TYR A 237 0.49 4.82 -8.77
C TYR A 237 0.95 6.20 -8.28
N VAL A 238 1.90 6.22 -7.35
CA VAL A 238 2.51 7.47 -6.89
C VAL A 238 3.86 7.67 -7.58
N SER A 239 4.08 8.90 -8.07
CA SER A 239 5.29 9.30 -8.76
C SER A 239 6.03 10.36 -7.95
N PHE A 240 7.26 10.06 -7.58
CA PHE A 240 8.17 10.92 -6.82
C PHE A 240 9.09 11.71 -7.74
N PRO A 241 9.65 12.83 -7.27
CA PRO A 241 10.65 13.59 -8.01
C PRO A 241 11.87 12.75 -8.41
N ILE A 242 12.52 13.15 -9.49
CA ILE A 242 13.78 12.55 -9.97
C ILE A 242 14.81 12.52 -8.83
N GLY A 243 15.48 11.37 -8.66
CA GLY A 243 16.54 11.18 -7.67
C GLY A 243 16.05 10.90 -6.25
N THR A 244 14.73 10.77 -6.04
CA THR A 244 14.18 10.27 -4.76
C THR A 244 14.67 8.84 -4.53
N ARG A 245 14.99 8.51 -3.28
CA ARG A 245 15.34 7.14 -2.86
C ARG A 245 14.25 6.59 -1.97
N GLY A 246 13.76 5.40 -2.29
CA GLY A 246 12.62 4.81 -1.61
C GLY A 246 11.34 5.62 -1.84
N HIS A 247 10.43 5.57 -0.87
CA HIS A 247 9.15 6.26 -0.91
C HIS A 247 8.95 7.14 0.36
N PRO A 248 9.80 8.17 0.56
CA PRO A 248 9.73 8.97 1.78
C PRO A 248 8.43 9.75 1.90
N ALA A 249 8.10 10.13 3.12
CA ALA A 249 7.00 11.04 3.41
C ALA A 249 7.36 12.50 3.11
N ASP A 250 6.33 13.34 3.06
CA ASP A 250 6.44 14.80 3.09
C ASP A 250 7.24 15.38 1.91
N LEU A 251 6.90 14.93 0.70
CA LEU A 251 7.39 15.44 -0.56
C LEU A 251 6.24 15.88 -1.49
N ASP A 252 6.57 16.76 -2.44
CA ASP A 252 5.70 16.99 -3.60
C ASP A 252 5.73 15.77 -4.52
N VAL A 253 4.61 15.08 -4.64
CA VAL A 253 4.43 13.88 -5.46
C VAL A 253 3.21 14.03 -6.35
N GLU A 254 3.03 13.10 -7.28
CA GLU A 254 1.82 12.98 -8.08
C GLU A 254 1.20 11.60 -7.92
N VAL A 255 -0.09 11.51 -7.67
CA VAL A 255 -0.87 10.30 -7.96
C VAL A 255 -1.25 10.34 -9.43
N ARG A 256 -0.93 9.29 -10.16
CA ARG A 256 -1.21 9.17 -11.60
C ARG A 256 -2.26 8.10 -11.85
N LEU A 257 -3.24 8.44 -12.68
CA LEU A 257 -4.26 7.51 -13.19
C LEU A 257 -3.90 7.14 -14.62
N VAL A 258 -3.86 5.83 -14.92
CA VAL A 258 -3.54 5.30 -16.27
C VAL A 258 -4.54 4.22 -16.69
N ARG A 259 -4.56 3.91 -17.98
CA ARG A 259 -5.13 2.65 -18.48
C ARG A 259 -4.08 1.54 -18.36
N THR A 260 -4.48 0.34 -17.98
CA THR A 260 -3.57 -0.81 -17.92
C THR A 260 -3.04 -1.24 -19.29
N THR A 261 -3.68 -0.78 -20.36
CA THR A 261 -3.21 -0.96 -21.75
C THR A 261 -2.20 0.10 -22.20
N ASP A 262 -2.05 1.22 -21.46
CA ASP A 262 -1.08 2.29 -21.74
C ASP A 262 -0.64 2.96 -20.45
N TRP A 263 0.47 2.51 -19.90
CA TRP A 263 1.08 3.04 -18.67
C TRP A 263 1.90 4.32 -18.92
N SER A 264 2.21 4.61 -20.18
CA SER A 264 3.05 5.76 -20.56
C SER A 264 2.29 7.09 -20.57
N THR A 265 0.96 7.04 -20.76
CA THR A 265 0.11 8.22 -20.94
C THR A 265 -0.90 8.34 -19.80
N PRO A 266 -0.62 9.08 -18.73
CA PRO A 266 -1.59 9.31 -17.68
C PRO A 266 -2.87 9.99 -18.18
N ILE A 267 -4.02 9.43 -17.79
CA ILE A 267 -5.35 10.05 -18.00
C ILE A 267 -5.44 11.32 -17.16
N ALA A 268 -4.93 11.25 -15.92
CA ALA A 268 -4.90 12.37 -14.99
C ALA A 268 -3.67 12.30 -14.08
N ARG A 269 -3.30 13.47 -13.54
CA ARG A 269 -2.25 13.66 -12.55
C ARG A 269 -2.80 14.51 -11.42
N TYR A 270 -2.59 14.07 -10.20
CA TYR A 270 -3.02 14.74 -8.98
C TYR A 270 -1.79 15.12 -8.16
N PRO A 271 -1.25 16.34 -8.34
CA PRO A 271 -0.11 16.82 -7.57
C PRO A 271 -0.54 17.10 -6.12
N LEU A 272 0.26 16.65 -5.17
CA LEU A 272 -0.01 16.80 -3.74
C LEU A 272 1.27 16.75 -2.93
N PHE A 273 1.22 17.27 -1.70
CA PHE A 273 2.26 17.05 -0.69
C PHE A 273 1.93 15.76 0.06
N GLY A 274 2.76 14.71 -0.12
CA GLY A 274 2.44 13.36 0.33
C GLY A 274 3.65 12.43 0.33
N GLY A 275 3.55 11.31 -0.38
CA GLY A 275 4.56 10.25 -0.43
C GLY A 275 4.14 9.03 0.37
N GLN A 276 4.94 8.62 1.36
CA GLN A 276 4.57 7.52 2.27
C GLN A 276 3.17 7.76 2.86
N GLY A 277 2.30 6.74 2.79
CA GLY A 277 0.92 6.79 3.28
C GLY A 277 -0.10 7.30 2.28
N THR A 278 0.32 7.87 1.15
CA THR A 278 -0.61 8.42 0.14
C THR A 278 -1.49 7.35 -0.51
N ILE A 279 -0.89 6.26 -1.02
CA ILE A 279 -1.57 5.11 -1.63
C ILE A 279 -0.77 3.82 -1.43
N ASN A 280 -0.30 3.52 -0.24
CA ASN A 280 0.51 2.30 0.01
C ASN A 280 -0.25 0.99 -0.21
N VAL A 281 -1.58 1.04 -0.24
CA VAL A 281 -2.47 -0.09 -0.46
C VAL A 281 -3.47 0.22 -1.57
N ASN A 282 -4.10 -0.81 -2.13
CA ASN A 282 -5.12 -0.63 -3.15
C ASN A 282 -6.29 0.20 -2.63
N SER A 283 -6.53 1.33 -3.27
CA SER A 283 -7.51 2.32 -2.86
C SER A 283 -8.70 2.47 -3.82
N TRP A 284 -8.90 1.50 -4.71
CA TRP A 284 -9.99 1.50 -5.66
C TRP A 284 -11.33 1.11 -5.05
N SER A 285 -12.41 1.80 -5.47
CA SER A 285 -13.77 1.41 -5.13
C SER A 285 -14.15 0.06 -5.76
N PRO A 286 -15.02 -0.74 -5.10
CA PRO A 286 -15.40 -2.06 -5.61
C PRO A 286 -16.03 -2.04 -7.00
N ASP A 287 -16.63 -0.92 -7.42
CA ASP A 287 -17.23 -0.72 -8.74
C ASP A 287 -16.21 -0.25 -9.81
N SER A 288 -14.93 -0.12 -9.46
CA SER A 288 -13.85 0.34 -10.35
C SER A 288 -14.00 1.75 -10.90
N ARG A 289 -14.80 2.61 -10.25
CA ARG A 289 -15.09 3.96 -10.75
C ARG A 289 -14.33 5.06 -10.04
N ARG A 290 -13.95 4.83 -8.79
CA ARG A 290 -13.28 5.83 -7.95
C ARG A 290 -12.08 5.21 -7.26
N PHE A 291 -11.15 6.08 -6.85
CA PHE A 291 -10.03 5.72 -6.00
C PHE A 291 -9.79 6.82 -4.98
N ALA A 292 -9.20 6.44 -3.85
CA ALA A 292 -8.87 7.36 -2.78
C ALA A 292 -7.35 7.60 -2.73
N PHE A 293 -6.94 8.77 -2.22
CA PHE A 293 -5.56 9.05 -1.88
C PHE A 293 -5.49 10.06 -0.73
N VAL A 294 -4.33 10.12 -0.08
CA VAL A 294 -4.12 10.99 1.08
C VAL A 294 -3.02 12.01 0.81
N ALA A 295 -3.28 13.27 1.14
CA ALA A 295 -2.32 14.35 1.16
C ALA A 295 -2.04 14.81 2.59
N TYR A 296 -0.84 15.37 2.82
CA TYR A 296 -0.39 15.84 4.12
C TYR A 296 0.08 17.30 4.11
N PRO A 297 -0.74 18.26 3.62
CA PRO A 297 -0.30 19.64 3.48
C PRO A 297 0.05 20.27 4.84
N ILE A 298 1.07 21.13 4.81
CA ILE A 298 1.51 21.95 5.95
C ILE A 298 1.00 23.36 5.71
N ASN A 299 0.25 23.91 6.65
CA ASN A 299 -0.14 25.32 6.57
C ASN A 299 1.10 26.21 6.83
N ALA A 300 1.31 27.18 5.96
CA ALA A 300 2.31 28.21 6.17
C ALA A 300 1.95 29.13 7.36
#